data_bd36f1ddc2ca18e230a8e529078dd281
#
_entry.id   bd36f1ddc2ca18e230a8e529078dd281
#
_cell.length_a   1.000
_cell.length_b   1.000
_cell.length_c   1.000
_cell.angle_alpha   90.00
_cell.angle_beta   90.00
_cell.angle_gamma   90.00
#
_symmetry.space_group_name_H-M   'P 1'
#
loop_
_entity.id
_entity.type
_entity.pdbx_description
1 polymer ?
#
loop_
_entity_poly.entity_id
_entity_poly.type
_entity_poly.pdbx_seq_one_letter_code
_entity_poly.pdbx_strand_id
1 'polypeptide(L)'
;MGQMTTRRPVLRLRPGRSAERPDTLAVEEPLLVRVDDRILTSTMRTPGHDFDLIAGWLVAEGAIADRTDVAGMKECVDEQNTVEVTLAHGVEPPRARAFETTSACGVCGADRVVDVRASLRWRLAEDPTRVDVAVLAALPDRMRSEQRVFDRTGGLHAAGLFHGTGSVVAVREDVGRHNAVDKVIGSALMAGLLPLSGHVLQVSGRASFELVQKAAAAGVPVLAAVSAPSSLAVDLADECGVTLVGFVRGGGMNVYTHPERVRVGPLH
;
A
#
# COMPACT_ATOMS: atom_id res chain seq x y z
N MET A 1 5.66 16.14 -12.83
CA MET A 1 4.97 15.69 -11.59
C MET A 1 3.80 16.63 -11.26
N GLY A 2 2.59 16.12 -11.13
CA GLY A 2 1.39 16.88 -10.80
C GLY A 2 1.42 17.45 -9.36
N GLN A 3 0.56 18.44 -9.08
CA GLN A 3 0.40 18.99 -7.74
C GLN A 3 -0.44 18.03 -6.89
N MET A 4 0.01 17.70 -5.67
CA MET A 4 -0.73 16.82 -4.74
C MET A 4 -1.96 17.49 -4.11
N THR A 5 -2.03 18.83 -4.14
CA THR A 5 -3.14 19.59 -3.51
C THR A 5 -3.59 20.74 -4.40
N THR A 6 -4.88 21.08 -4.30
CA THR A 6 -5.48 22.24 -4.98
C THR A 6 -6.33 23.06 -4.00
N ARG A 7 -6.53 24.36 -4.28
CA ARG A 7 -7.42 25.21 -3.49
C ARG A 7 -8.73 25.40 -4.20
N ARG A 8 -9.84 25.29 -3.44
CA ARG A 8 -11.19 25.55 -3.92
C ARG A 8 -11.95 26.43 -2.93
N PRO A 9 -12.79 27.38 -3.38
CA PRO A 9 -13.70 28.08 -2.51
C PRO A 9 -14.77 27.11 -1.97
N VAL A 10 -15.01 27.15 -0.66
CA VAL A 10 -16.05 26.33 0.01
C VAL A 10 -16.87 27.20 0.93
N LEU A 11 -18.16 26.89 1.04
CA LEU A 11 -19.04 27.48 2.04
C LEU A 11 -18.90 26.69 3.35
N ARG A 12 -18.23 27.28 4.35
CA ARG A 12 -18.11 26.69 5.68
C ARG A 12 -19.32 27.07 6.54
N LEU A 13 -20.04 26.06 6.97
CA LEU A 13 -21.20 26.23 7.83
C LEU A 13 -20.89 25.85 9.28
N ARG A 14 -21.38 26.62 10.23
CA ARG A 14 -21.46 26.31 11.67
C ARG A 14 -22.81 26.74 12.18
N PRO A 15 -23.35 26.20 13.28
CA PRO A 15 -24.59 26.70 13.85
C PRO A 15 -24.56 28.23 14.01
N GLY A 16 -25.50 28.93 13.34
CA GLY A 16 -25.59 30.38 13.35
C GLY A 16 -24.56 31.16 12.52
N ARG A 17 -23.69 30.50 11.72
CA ARG A 17 -22.68 31.17 10.90
C ARG A 17 -22.49 30.49 9.55
N SER A 18 -22.28 31.31 8.53
CA SER A 18 -21.77 30.85 7.24
C SER A 18 -20.61 31.76 6.77
N ALA A 19 -19.62 31.23 6.13
CA ALA A 19 -18.52 31.99 5.52
C ALA A 19 -17.94 31.26 4.33
N GLU A 20 -17.69 31.96 3.24
CA GLU A 20 -16.89 31.46 2.14
C GLU A 20 -15.40 31.55 2.50
N ARG A 21 -14.69 30.46 2.32
CA ARG A 21 -13.23 30.37 2.56
C ARG A 21 -12.61 29.40 1.56
N PRO A 22 -11.33 29.62 1.17
CA PRO A 22 -10.60 28.61 0.43
C PRO A 22 -10.32 27.40 1.32
N ASP A 23 -10.51 26.20 0.78
CA ASP A 23 -10.09 24.95 1.39
C ASP A 23 -9.03 24.27 0.51
N THR A 24 -8.19 23.46 1.13
CA THR A 24 -7.14 22.69 0.44
C THR A 24 -7.61 21.26 0.30
N LEU A 25 -7.73 20.80 -0.94
CA LEU A 25 -8.18 19.46 -1.28
C LEU A 25 -7.02 18.63 -1.82
N ALA A 26 -7.04 17.32 -1.54
CA ALA A 26 -6.18 16.38 -2.23
C ALA A 26 -6.56 16.32 -3.71
N VAL A 27 -5.58 16.29 -4.58
CA VAL A 27 -5.79 16.10 -6.02
C VAL A 27 -5.98 14.62 -6.29
N GLU A 28 -6.96 14.31 -7.12
CA GLU A 28 -7.25 12.99 -7.64
C GLU A 28 -7.29 13.07 -9.16
N GLU A 29 -6.39 12.34 -9.81
CA GLU A 29 -6.24 12.31 -11.27
C GLU A 29 -6.00 10.89 -11.75
N PRO A 30 -6.42 10.53 -12.99
CA PRO A 30 -6.08 9.24 -13.57
C PRO A 30 -4.57 9.12 -13.78
N LEU A 31 -4.05 7.91 -13.70
CA LEU A 31 -2.72 7.52 -14.15
C LEU A 31 -2.87 6.34 -15.10
N LEU A 32 -2.37 6.49 -16.32
CA LEU A 32 -2.29 5.42 -17.32
C LEU A 32 -0.91 4.77 -17.24
N VAL A 33 -0.88 3.45 -17.21
CA VAL A 33 0.35 2.65 -17.24
C VAL A 33 0.44 1.92 -18.57
N ARG A 34 1.51 2.18 -19.30
CA ARG A 34 1.78 1.59 -20.61
C ARG A 34 3.07 0.76 -20.56
N VAL A 35 3.05 -0.41 -21.19
CA VAL A 35 4.24 -1.24 -21.44
C VAL A 35 4.22 -1.64 -22.91
N ASP A 36 5.33 -1.44 -23.62
CA ASP A 36 5.44 -1.75 -25.05
C ASP A 36 4.29 -1.19 -25.90
N ASP A 37 3.98 0.10 -25.72
CA ASP A 37 2.88 0.82 -26.37
C ASP A 37 1.46 0.29 -26.07
N ARG A 38 1.31 -0.63 -25.12
CA ARG A 38 0.02 -1.17 -24.69
C ARG A 38 -0.38 -0.63 -23.32
N ILE A 39 -1.61 -0.13 -23.21
CA ILE A 39 -2.17 0.25 -21.90
C ILE A 39 -2.43 -1.03 -21.11
N LEU A 40 -1.79 -1.18 -19.95
CA LEU A 40 -1.99 -2.29 -19.04
C LEU A 40 -3.09 -2.02 -18.02
N THR A 41 -3.12 -0.81 -17.49
CA THR A 41 -4.09 -0.42 -16.46
C THR A 41 -4.23 1.09 -16.38
N SER A 42 -5.32 1.51 -15.77
CA SER A 42 -5.53 2.89 -15.36
C SER A 42 -6.01 2.91 -13.89
N THR A 43 -5.57 3.89 -13.13
CA THR A 43 -5.97 4.05 -11.72
C THR A 43 -6.12 5.52 -11.36
N MET A 44 -7.09 5.84 -10.50
CA MET A 44 -7.20 7.16 -9.90
C MET A 44 -6.21 7.25 -8.74
N ARG A 45 -5.38 8.31 -8.71
CA ARG A 45 -4.35 8.48 -7.68
C ARG A 45 -4.16 9.95 -7.28
N THR A 46 -3.55 10.19 -6.15
CA THR A 46 -2.96 11.49 -5.84
C THR A 46 -1.60 11.57 -6.54
N PRO A 47 -1.34 12.61 -7.38
CA PRO A 47 -0.07 12.77 -8.08
C PRO A 47 1.15 12.72 -7.16
N GLY A 48 2.28 12.32 -7.72
CA GLY A 48 3.55 12.16 -7.01
C GLY A 48 3.83 10.72 -6.60
N HIS A 49 5.12 10.36 -6.69
CA HIS A 49 5.60 8.99 -6.50
C HIS A 49 4.95 7.99 -7.49
N ASP A 50 4.68 8.43 -8.73
CA ASP A 50 3.97 7.64 -9.72
C ASP A 50 4.80 6.42 -10.17
N PHE A 51 6.13 6.55 -10.25
CA PHE A 51 7.03 5.41 -10.52
C PHE A 51 7.01 4.39 -9.38
N ASP A 52 7.01 4.85 -8.11
CA ASP A 52 6.83 3.97 -6.96
C ASP A 52 5.49 3.23 -7.05
N LEU A 53 4.39 3.95 -7.37
CA LEU A 53 3.06 3.35 -7.52
C LEU A 53 3.06 2.22 -8.54
N ILE A 54 3.65 2.46 -9.71
CA ILE A 54 3.68 1.49 -10.80
C ILE A 54 4.56 0.29 -10.45
N ALA A 55 5.73 0.53 -9.87
CA ALA A 55 6.64 -0.53 -9.45
C ALA A 55 5.98 -1.45 -8.42
N GLY A 56 5.30 -0.88 -7.41
CA GLY A 56 4.57 -1.66 -6.40
C GLY A 56 3.38 -2.42 -6.98
N TRP A 57 2.64 -1.83 -7.91
CA TRP A 57 1.58 -2.52 -8.63
C TRP A 57 2.12 -3.72 -9.43
N LEU A 58 3.23 -3.57 -10.14
CA LEU A 58 3.88 -4.67 -10.87
C LEU A 58 4.36 -5.80 -9.94
N VAL A 59 4.86 -5.48 -8.74
CA VAL A 59 5.18 -6.48 -7.70
C VAL A 59 3.91 -7.22 -7.26
N ALA A 60 2.83 -6.48 -7.00
CA ALA A 60 1.55 -7.06 -6.56
C ALA A 60 0.90 -7.97 -7.61
N GLU A 61 1.11 -7.67 -8.92
CA GLU A 61 0.68 -8.51 -10.03
C GLU A 61 1.65 -9.70 -10.28
N GLY A 62 2.75 -9.80 -9.54
CA GLY A 62 3.74 -10.87 -9.68
C GLY A 62 4.64 -10.76 -10.91
N ALA A 63 4.59 -9.64 -11.63
CA ALA A 63 5.38 -9.43 -12.84
C ALA A 63 6.88 -9.23 -12.54
N ILE A 64 7.19 -8.51 -11.47
CA ILE A 64 8.56 -8.17 -11.07
C ILE A 64 8.81 -8.51 -9.58
N ALA A 65 10.07 -8.73 -9.22
CA ALA A 65 10.50 -8.97 -7.84
C ALA A 65 11.84 -8.29 -7.50
N ASP A 66 12.57 -7.84 -8.50
CA ASP A 66 13.84 -7.13 -8.35
C ASP A 66 13.80 -5.82 -9.15
N ARG A 67 14.54 -4.83 -8.69
CA ARG A 67 14.64 -3.54 -9.41
C ARG A 67 15.21 -3.70 -10.82
N THR A 68 16.03 -4.71 -11.06
CA THR A 68 16.62 -5.02 -12.36
C THR A 68 15.61 -5.57 -13.36
N ASP A 69 14.42 -5.99 -12.91
CA ASP A 69 13.32 -6.40 -13.78
C ASP A 69 12.71 -5.19 -14.53
N VAL A 70 13.03 -3.96 -14.10
CA VAL A 70 12.62 -2.71 -14.73
C VAL A 70 13.81 -2.06 -15.41
N ALA A 71 13.82 -2.04 -16.74
CA ALA A 71 14.86 -1.38 -17.53
C ALA A 71 14.69 0.15 -17.53
N GLY A 72 13.46 0.65 -17.42
CA GLY A 72 13.21 2.09 -17.34
C GLY A 72 11.74 2.44 -17.12
N MET A 73 11.51 3.66 -16.60
CA MET A 73 10.21 4.31 -16.52
C MET A 73 10.34 5.77 -16.93
N LYS A 74 9.40 6.27 -17.72
CA LYS A 74 9.38 7.67 -18.13
C LYS A 74 7.96 8.21 -18.20
N GLU A 75 7.78 9.49 -17.87
CA GLU A 75 6.52 10.20 -18.14
C GLU A 75 6.40 10.45 -19.64
N CYS A 76 5.22 10.22 -20.23
CA CYS A 76 4.96 10.56 -21.62
C CYS A 76 4.83 12.08 -21.76
N VAL A 77 5.55 12.67 -22.69
CA VAL A 77 5.54 14.11 -22.90
C VAL A 77 4.23 14.58 -23.54
N ASP A 78 3.70 13.78 -24.47
CA ASP A 78 2.52 14.12 -25.28
C ASP A 78 1.20 13.70 -24.62
N GLU A 79 1.24 12.88 -23.59
CA GLU A 79 0.05 12.37 -22.88
C GLU A 79 0.21 12.60 -21.38
N GLN A 80 -0.53 13.59 -20.85
CA GLN A 80 -0.54 13.87 -19.43
C GLN A 80 -0.99 12.63 -18.62
N ASN A 81 -0.41 12.45 -17.44
CA ASN A 81 -0.74 11.35 -16.53
C ASN A 81 -0.53 9.95 -17.13
N THR A 82 0.40 9.82 -18.08
CA THR A 82 0.79 8.54 -18.68
C THR A 82 2.25 8.25 -18.37
N VAL A 83 2.52 7.05 -17.88
CA VAL A 83 3.87 6.55 -17.66
C VAL A 83 4.10 5.32 -18.51
N GLU A 84 5.17 5.36 -19.27
CA GLU A 84 5.68 4.23 -20.04
C GLU A 84 6.72 3.48 -19.22
N VAL A 85 6.56 2.17 -19.11
CA VAL A 85 7.46 1.25 -18.43
C VAL A 85 8.14 0.39 -19.46
N THR A 86 9.44 0.25 -19.36
CA THR A 86 10.21 -0.73 -20.11
C THR A 86 10.67 -1.82 -19.14
N LEU A 87 10.20 -3.03 -19.35
CA LEU A 87 10.65 -4.20 -18.57
C LEU A 87 11.98 -4.74 -19.12
N ALA A 88 12.74 -5.40 -18.26
CA ALA A 88 13.97 -6.05 -18.67
C ALA A 88 13.70 -7.22 -19.63
N HIS A 89 14.70 -7.58 -20.41
CA HIS A 89 14.56 -8.69 -21.37
C HIS A 89 14.16 -10.00 -20.66
N GLY A 90 13.09 -10.64 -21.14
CA GLY A 90 12.56 -11.89 -20.58
C GLY A 90 11.60 -11.71 -19.41
N VAL A 91 11.29 -10.48 -19.01
CA VAL A 91 10.24 -10.18 -18.02
C VAL A 91 8.93 -10.00 -18.75
N GLU A 92 7.94 -10.83 -18.43
CA GLU A 92 6.62 -10.76 -19.06
C GLU A 92 5.72 -9.72 -18.34
N PRO A 93 5.06 -8.83 -19.08
CA PRO A 93 4.12 -7.90 -18.48
C PRO A 93 2.91 -8.64 -17.88
N PRO A 94 2.29 -8.11 -16.82
CA PRO A 94 1.06 -8.70 -16.30
C PRO A 94 -0.06 -8.60 -17.36
N ARG A 95 -1.09 -9.44 -17.21
CA ARG A 95 -2.27 -9.38 -18.10
C ARG A 95 -2.95 -8.02 -17.99
N ALA A 96 -3.23 -7.38 -19.13
CA ALA A 96 -3.97 -6.14 -19.17
C ALA A 96 -5.33 -6.30 -18.48
N ARG A 97 -5.65 -5.37 -17.58
CA ARG A 97 -6.98 -5.33 -16.94
C ARG A 97 -7.89 -4.46 -17.79
N ALA A 98 -8.98 -5.03 -18.29
CA ALA A 98 -9.92 -4.35 -19.23
C ALA A 98 -10.74 -3.21 -18.58
N PHE A 99 -10.63 -2.97 -17.26
CA PHE A 99 -11.45 -1.98 -16.54
C PHE A 99 -10.62 -1.27 -15.45
N GLU A 100 -11.03 -0.02 -15.16
CA GLU A 100 -10.53 0.73 -14.01
C GLU A 100 -10.68 -0.10 -12.73
N THR A 101 -9.60 -0.17 -11.97
CA THR A 101 -9.63 -0.85 -10.67
C THR A 101 -10.42 0.00 -9.68
N THR A 102 -11.74 -0.18 -9.64
CA THR A 102 -12.56 0.38 -8.57
C THR A 102 -12.45 -0.52 -7.34
N SER A 103 -12.43 0.09 -6.15
CA SER A 103 -12.35 -0.60 -4.86
C SER A 103 -13.55 -1.52 -4.55
N ALA A 104 -14.47 -1.70 -5.51
CA ALA A 104 -15.73 -2.43 -5.40
C ALA A 104 -15.76 -3.75 -6.18
N CYS A 105 -14.67 -4.16 -6.84
CA CYS A 105 -14.71 -5.39 -7.63
C CYS A 105 -14.71 -6.63 -6.73
N GLY A 106 -15.90 -7.24 -6.62
CA GLY A 106 -16.13 -8.47 -5.87
C GLY A 106 -15.36 -9.64 -6.46
N VAL A 107 -14.44 -10.15 -5.66
CA VAL A 107 -13.68 -11.37 -5.92
C VAL A 107 -14.41 -12.52 -5.26
N CYS A 108 -14.76 -13.55 -6.01
CA CYS A 108 -15.33 -14.76 -5.45
C CYS A 108 -14.25 -15.59 -4.75
N GLY A 109 -14.40 -15.70 -3.46
CA GLY A 109 -14.12 -16.75 -2.51
C GLY A 109 -12.77 -17.47 -2.43
N ALA A 110 -12.87 -18.67 -1.90
CA ALA A 110 -11.78 -19.55 -1.49
C ALA A 110 -10.77 -19.92 -2.60
N ASP A 111 -11.22 -20.06 -3.84
CA ASP A 111 -10.35 -20.47 -4.96
C ASP A 111 -9.22 -19.44 -5.22
N ARG A 112 -9.49 -18.15 -5.01
CA ARG A 112 -8.48 -17.10 -5.16
C ARG A 112 -7.44 -17.05 -4.04
N VAL A 113 -7.78 -17.49 -2.85
CA VAL A 113 -6.80 -17.61 -1.74
C VAL A 113 -5.72 -18.62 -2.13
N VAL A 114 -6.15 -19.77 -2.67
CA VAL A 114 -5.24 -20.83 -3.14
C VAL A 114 -4.38 -20.33 -4.31
N ASP A 115 -4.97 -19.63 -5.27
CA ASP A 115 -4.26 -19.09 -6.43
C ASP A 115 -3.20 -18.06 -6.02
N VAL A 116 -3.52 -17.14 -5.10
CA VAL A 116 -2.56 -16.16 -4.58
C VAL A 116 -1.41 -16.86 -3.88
N ARG A 117 -1.69 -17.80 -2.98
CA ARG A 117 -0.66 -18.57 -2.28
C ARG A 117 0.27 -19.29 -3.25
N ALA A 118 -0.27 -19.92 -4.28
CA ALA A 118 0.52 -20.65 -5.29
C ALA A 118 1.44 -19.72 -6.12
N SER A 119 1.07 -18.45 -6.25
CA SER A 119 1.84 -17.45 -7.00
C SER A 119 2.91 -16.72 -6.18
N LEU A 120 2.95 -16.91 -4.84
CA LEU A 120 3.92 -16.23 -3.98
C LEU A 120 5.34 -16.73 -4.21
N ARG A 121 6.26 -15.78 -4.34
CA ARG A 121 7.71 -16.06 -4.46
C ARG A 121 8.38 -16.31 -3.11
N TRP A 122 7.80 -15.82 -2.00
CA TRP A 122 8.41 -15.80 -0.67
C TRP A 122 7.67 -16.72 0.30
N ARG A 123 8.41 -17.47 1.14
CA ARG A 123 7.84 -18.35 2.18
C ARG A 123 7.73 -17.60 3.51
N LEU A 124 6.69 -16.82 3.69
CA LEU A 124 6.52 -15.98 4.87
C LEU A 124 6.29 -16.77 6.16
N ALA A 125 5.74 -18.00 6.08
CA ALA A 125 5.57 -18.84 7.25
C ALA A 125 6.89 -19.14 7.98
N GLU A 126 8.01 -19.16 7.24
CA GLU A 126 9.35 -19.45 7.76
C GLU A 126 10.12 -18.17 8.17
N ASP A 127 9.53 -16.98 7.96
CA ASP A 127 10.18 -15.70 8.25
C ASP A 127 10.41 -15.51 9.76
N PRO A 128 11.68 -15.22 10.19
CA PRO A 128 12.03 -15.17 11.61
C PRO A 128 11.63 -13.88 12.31
N THR A 129 11.01 -12.94 11.62
CA THR A 129 10.63 -11.62 12.16
C THR A 129 9.86 -11.76 13.46
N ARG A 130 10.26 -10.96 14.45
CA ARG A 130 9.56 -10.79 15.73
C ARG A 130 9.49 -9.29 16.03
N VAL A 131 8.30 -8.83 16.42
CA VAL A 131 8.05 -7.41 16.69
C VAL A 131 7.43 -7.27 18.08
N ASP A 132 7.91 -6.33 18.86
CA ASP A 132 7.36 -6.05 20.17
C ASP A 132 6.00 -5.34 20.06
N VAL A 133 5.05 -5.70 20.91
CA VAL A 133 3.72 -5.09 20.96
C VAL A 133 3.80 -3.56 21.13
N ALA A 134 4.75 -3.06 21.91
CA ALA A 134 4.97 -1.62 22.10
C ALA A 134 5.42 -0.92 20.80
N VAL A 135 6.21 -1.60 19.97
CA VAL A 135 6.59 -1.09 18.66
C VAL A 135 5.36 -0.98 17.77
N LEU A 136 4.58 -2.07 17.64
CA LEU A 136 3.35 -2.07 16.82
C LEU A 136 2.38 -0.98 17.26
N ALA A 137 2.18 -0.80 18.56
CA ALA A 137 1.29 0.21 19.14
C ALA A 137 1.69 1.64 18.77
N ALA A 138 2.98 1.91 18.55
CA ALA A 138 3.51 3.23 18.21
C ALA A 138 3.49 3.53 16.68
N LEU A 139 3.31 2.51 15.82
CA LEU A 139 3.42 2.71 14.37
C LEU A 139 2.39 3.68 13.78
N PRO A 140 1.10 3.67 14.21
CA PRO A 140 0.12 4.62 13.68
C PRO A 140 0.53 6.08 13.90
N ASP A 141 1.02 6.41 15.09
CA ASP A 141 1.44 7.78 15.43
C ASP A 141 2.71 8.18 14.65
N ARG A 142 3.67 7.26 14.52
CA ARG A 142 4.87 7.46 13.69
C ARG A 142 4.51 7.67 12.22
N MET A 143 3.60 6.88 11.68
CA MET A 143 3.11 7.07 10.32
C MET A 143 2.37 8.42 10.20
N ARG A 144 1.55 8.76 11.20
CA ARG A 144 0.77 10.00 11.21
C ARG A 144 1.65 11.24 11.18
N SER A 145 2.80 11.24 11.86
CA SER A 145 3.76 12.36 11.85
C SER A 145 4.40 12.63 10.49
N GLU A 146 4.37 11.66 9.58
CA GLU A 146 4.91 11.79 8.21
C GLU A 146 3.84 12.18 7.16
N GLN A 147 2.56 12.21 7.53
CA GLN A 147 1.44 12.46 6.62
C GLN A 147 1.20 13.96 6.35
N ARG A 148 2.12 14.59 5.65
CA ARG A 148 2.12 16.04 5.40
C ARG A 148 0.97 16.53 4.52
N VAL A 149 0.52 15.72 3.57
CA VAL A 149 -0.59 16.09 2.69
C VAL A 149 -1.93 15.91 3.40
N PHE A 150 -2.06 14.83 4.17
CA PHE A 150 -3.23 14.62 5.03
C PHE A 150 -3.41 15.77 6.05
N ASP A 151 -2.34 16.30 6.64
CA ASP A 151 -2.41 17.45 7.57
C ASP A 151 -3.06 18.67 6.93
N ARG A 152 -2.88 18.83 5.64
CA ARG A 152 -3.42 19.98 4.88
C ARG A 152 -4.81 19.74 4.33
N THR A 153 -5.19 18.49 4.07
CA THR A 153 -6.39 18.14 3.30
C THR A 153 -7.39 17.27 4.08
N GLY A 154 -6.91 16.44 5.01
CA GLY A 154 -7.72 15.45 5.70
C GLY A 154 -8.25 14.32 4.82
N GLY A 155 -7.88 14.25 3.53
CA GLY A 155 -8.54 13.44 2.50
C GLY A 155 -7.72 12.28 1.94
N LEU A 156 -6.62 11.86 2.59
CA LEU A 156 -5.75 10.81 2.06
C LEU A 156 -5.65 9.60 3.00
N HIS A 157 -5.43 8.46 2.39
CA HIS A 157 -4.91 7.27 3.05
C HIS A 157 -3.38 7.33 3.11
N ALA A 158 -2.80 6.52 4.01
CA ALA A 158 -1.37 6.32 4.10
C ALA A 158 -1.02 4.85 4.29
N ALA A 159 0.16 4.50 3.81
CA ALA A 159 0.88 3.29 4.17
C ALA A 159 2.30 3.65 4.62
N GLY A 160 2.83 2.92 5.58
CA GLY A 160 4.18 3.08 6.09
C GLY A 160 4.90 1.74 6.18
N LEU A 161 6.14 1.69 5.71
CA LEU A 161 7.05 0.59 5.90
C LEU A 161 8.00 0.93 7.05
N PHE A 162 8.11 0.01 7.99
CA PHE A 162 8.93 0.17 9.19
C PHE A 162 9.80 -1.06 9.38
N HIS A 163 11.00 -0.88 9.89
CA HIS A 163 11.76 -2.01 10.44
C HIS A 163 11.03 -2.60 11.65
N GLY A 164 11.28 -3.88 11.95
CA GLY A 164 10.73 -4.53 13.15
C GLY A 164 11.06 -3.83 14.47
N THR A 165 12.06 -2.96 14.49
CA THR A 165 12.41 -2.05 15.61
C THR A 165 11.55 -0.79 15.66
N GLY A 166 10.71 -0.55 14.63
CA GLY A 166 9.83 0.59 14.51
C GLY A 166 10.42 1.84 13.85
N SER A 167 11.67 1.79 13.36
CA SER A 167 12.21 2.89 12.56
C SER A 167 11.53 2.98 11.20
N VAL A 168 11.23 4.20 10.76
CA VAL A 168 10.57 4.48 9.47
C VAL A 168 11.52 4.17 8.32
N VAL A 169 11.06 3.42 7.34
CA VAL A 169 11.74 3.21 6.05
C VAL A 169 11.13 4.12 4.99
N ALA A 170 9.82 4.08 4.83
CA ALA A 170 9.08 4.93 3.91
C ALA A 170 7.64 5.12 4.38
N VAL A 171 7.08 6.31 4.14
CA VAL A 171 5.64 6.58 4.26
C VAL A 171 5.17 7.21 2.96
N ARG A 172 4.01 6.77 2.47
CA ARG A 172 3.38 7.30 1.25
C ARG A 172 1.91 7.55 1.49
N GLU A 173 1.43 8.63 0.88
CA GLU A 173 0.03 9.06 0.94
C GLU A 173 -0.61 8.95 -0.44
N ASP A 174 -1.88 8.57 -0.47
CA ASP A 174 -2.69 8.53 -1.69
C ASP A 174 -4.19 8.59 -1.33
N VAL A 175 -5.03 9.09 -2.26
CA VAL A 175 -6.49 9.02 -2.13
C VAL A 175 -6.98 7.57 -2.07
N GLY A 176 -6.28 6.66 -2.74
CA GLY A 176 -6.53 5.22 -2.74
C GLY A 176 -5.64 4.47 -1.74
N ARG A 177 -6.24 3.76 -0.77
CA ARG A 177 -5.47 2.95 0.20
C ARG A 177 -4.57 1.90 -0.46
N HIS A 178 -5.00 1.32 -1.59
CA HIS A 178 -4.22 0.34 -2.35
C HIS A 178 -3.00 1.00 -3.00
N ASN A 179 -3.19 2.18 -3.58
CA ASN A 179 -2.11 2.96 -4.18
C ASN A 179 -1.07 3.39 -3.13
N ALA A 180 -1.51 3.77 -1.92
CA ALA A 180 -0.57 4.11 -0.85
C ALA A 180 0.36 2.92 -0.51
N VAL A 181 -0.18 1.69 -0.49
CA VAL A 181 0.60 0.46 -0.29
C VAL A 181 1.51 0.20 -1.49
N ASP A 182 1.01 0.32 -2.72
CA ASP A 182 1.84 0.15 -3.91
C ASP A 182 3.00 1.15 -3.94
N LYS A 183 2.75 2.43 -3.62
CA LYS A 183 3.82 3.44 -3.52
C LYS A 183 4.90 3.05 -2.52
N VAL A 184 4.53 2.49 -1.37
CA VAL A 184 5.50 2.04 -0.36
C VAL A 184 6.29 0.83 -0.84
N ILE A 185 5.62 -0.18 -1.39
CA ILE A 185 6.26 -1.40 -1.91
C ILE A 185 7.20 -1.06 -3.06
N GLY A 186 6.74 -0.23 -4.01
CA GLY A 186 7.57 0.17 -5.13
C GLY A 186 8.78 1.00 -4.72
N SER A 187 8.63 1.90 -3.76
CA SER A 187 9.76 2.63 -3.17
C SER A 187 10.81 1.66 -2.58
N ALA A 188 10.36 0.59 -1.91
CA ALA A 188 11.23 -0.44 -1.36
C ALA A 188 11.89 -1.30 -2.46
N LEU A 189 11.15 -1.67 -3.50
CA LEU A 189 11.70 -2.36 -4.67
C LEU A 189 12.82 -1.54 -5.32
N MET A 190 12.56 -0.26 -5.60
CA MET A 190 13.54 0.63 -6.24
C MET A 190 14.78 0.86 -5.38
N ALA A 191 14.65 0.72 -4.05
CA ALA A 191 15.77 0.71 -3.11
C ALA A 191 16.49 -0.66 -2.99
N GLY A 192 16.01 -1.71 -3.67
CA GLY A 192 16.60 -3.05 -3.64
C GLY A 192 16.36 -3.79 -2.30
N LEU A 193 15.23 -3.50 -1.63
CA LEU A 193 14.94 -4.06 -0.29
C LEU A 193 14.07 -5.32 -0.31
N LEU A 194 13.53 -5.75 -1.45
CA LEU A 194 12.72 -6.97 -1.50
C LEU A 194 13.59 -8.23 -1.39
N PRO A 195 13.12 -9.29 -0.71
CA PRO A 195 11.89 -9.36 0.08
C PRO A 195 11.95 -8.53 1.37
N LEU A 196 10.80 -8.05 1.82
CA LEU A 196 10.68 -7.17 2.99
C LEU A 196 10.66 -7.95 4.33
N SER A 197 11.50 -8.98 4.44
CA SER A 197 11.76 -9.68 5.72
C SER A 197 12.23 -8.68 6.77
N GLY A 198 11.85 -8.88 8.02
CA GLY A 198 12.22 -7.97 9.11
C GLY A 198 11.44 -6.66 9.16
N HIS A 199 10.43 -6.47 8.29
CA HIS A 199 9.67 -5.23 8.21
C HIS A 199 8.20 -5.42 8.62
N VAL A 200 7.56 -4.29 8.93
CA VAL A 200 6.13 -4.16 9.20
C VAL A 200 5.55 -3.17 8.21
N LEU A 201 4.48 -3.55 7.54
CA LEU A 201 3.65 -2.67 6.74
C LEU A 201 2.46 -2.18 7.58
N GLN A 202 2.40 -0.88 7.89
CA GLN A 202 1.31 -0.24 8.61
C GLN A 202 0.41 0.51 7.64
N VAL A 203 -0.92 0.31 7.73
CA VAL A 203 -1.90 1.02 6.90
C VAL A 203 -2.88 1.83 7.75
N SER A 204 -3.28 3.01 7.25
CA SER A 204 -4.19 3.95 7.93
C SER A 204 -5.66 3.50 7.92
N GLY A 205 -6.01 2.55 7.08
CA GLY A 205 -7.37 2.08 6.86
C GLY A 205 -7.63 0.66 7.35
N ARG A 206 -8.64 0.02 6.71
CA ARG A 206 -8.96 -1.40 6.89
C ARG A 206 -7.95 -2.28 6.17
N ALA A 207 -7.66 -3.47 6.70
CA ALA A 207 -6.95 -4.51 5.97
C ALA A 207 -7.95 -5.31 5.12
N SER A 208 -7.82 -5.20 3.79
CA SER A 208 -8.59 -5.98 2.82
C SER A 208 -7.77 -7.14 2.27
N PHE A 209 -8.43 -8.08 1.60
CA PHE A 209 -7.80 -9.16 0.85
C PHE A 209 -6.63 -8.66 -0.01
N GLU A 210 -6.87 -7.62 -0.82
CA GLU A 210 -5.85 -7.07 -1.72
C GLU A 210 -4.64 -6.50 -0.99
N LEU A 211 -4.83 -5.89 0.20
CA LEU A 211 -3.69 -5.37 0.98
C LEU A 211 -2.83 -6.50 1.54
N VAL A 212 -3.45 -7.62 1.96
CA VAL A 212 -2.72 -8.83 2.36
C VAL A 212 -1.97 -9.43 1.17
N GLN A 213 -2.63 -9.53 0.01
CA GLN A 213 -2.00 -10.01 -1.23
C GLN A 213 -0.75 -9.18 -1.58
N LYS A 214 -0.87 -7.85 -1.56
CA LYS A 214 0.26 -6.94 -1.82
C LYS A 214 1.40 -7.10 -0.82
N ALA A 215 1.08 -7.20 0.47
CA ALA A 215 2.06 -7.44 1.53
C ALA A 215 2.79 -8.77 1.31
N ALA A 216 2.05 -9.84 1.04
CA ALA A 216 2.62 -11.17 0.79
C ALA A 216 3.49 -11.20 -0.48
N ALA A 217 3.04 -10.57 -1.58
CA ALA A 217 3.80 -10.47 -2.83
C ALA A 217 5.14 -9.73 -2.66
N ALA A 218 5.20 -8.76 -1.74
CA ALA A 218 6.42 -8.02 -1.42
C ALA A 218 7.30 -8.70 -0.36
N GLY A 219 6.87 -9.84 0.20
CA GLY A 219 7.62 -10.53 1.25
C GLY A 219 7.53 -9.87 2.63
N VAL A 220 6.42 -9.18 2.93
CA VAL A 220 6.18 -8.52 4.23
C VAL A 220 5.58 -9.52 5.22
N PRO A 221 6.27 -9.85 6.34
CA PRO A 221 5.76 -10.85 7.29
C PRO A 221 4.69 -10.31 8.24
N VAL A 222 4.58 -8.99 8.43
CA VAL A 222 3.63 -8.37 9.37
C VAL A 222 2.88 -7.22 8.69
N LEU A 223 1.54 -7.35 8.59
CA LEU A 223 0.64 -6.29 8.15
C LEU A 223 -0.19 -5.80 9.33
N ALA A 224 -0.05 -4.50 9.64
CA ALA A 224 -0.76 -3.83 10.73
C ALA A 224 -1.73 -2.78 10.17
N ALA A 225 -2.94 -2.71 10.72
CA ALA A 225 -3.99 -1.81 10.27
C ALA A 225 -4.63 -1.05 11.45
N VAL A 226 -4.91 0.24 11.26
CA VAL A 226 -5.63 1.06 12.26
C VAL A 226 -7.06 0.58 12.49
N SER A 227 -7.67 -0.05 11.47
CA SER A 227 -9.05 -0.52 11.50
C SER A 227 -9.14 -2.05 11.33
N ALA A 228 -10.36 -2.56 11.14
CA ALA A 228 -10.64 -3.98 11.05
C ALA A 228 -10.12 -4.64 9.77
N PRO A 229 -9.71 -5.91 9.80
CA PRO A 229 -9.60 -6.74 8.61
C PRO A 229 -10.97 -7.23 8.14
N SER A 230 -11.05 -7.65 6.86
CA SER A 230 -12.16 -8.49 6.38
C SER A 230 -11.88 -9.97 6.68
N SER A 231 -12.93 -10.82 6.71
CA SER A 231 -12.76 -12.27 6.90
C SER A 231 -11.82 -12.87 5.86
N LEU A 232 -12.03 -12.56 4.58
CA LEU A 232 -11.18 -13.05 3.48
C LEU A 232 -9.73 -12.57 3.60
N ALA A 233 -9.47 -11.39 4.20
CA ALA A 233 -8.12 -10.94 4.49
C ALA A 233 -7.46 -11.79 5.59
N VAL A 234 -8.22 -12.21 6.60
CA VAL A 234 -7.74 -13.12 7.65
C VAL A 234 -7.40 -14.48 7.05
N ASP A 235 -8.30 -15.06 6.26
CA ASP A 235 -8.09 -16.35 5.60
C ASP A 235 -6.83 -16.33 4.72
N LEU A 236 -6.65 -15.28 3.89
CA LEU A 236 -5.47 -15.14 3.05
C LEU A 236 -4.20 -14.95 3.87
N ALA A 237 -4.24 -14.15 4.93
CA ALA A 237 -3.08 -13.90 5.78
C ALA A 237 -2.60 -15.18 6.47
N ASP A 238 -3.52 -16.01 6.94
CA ASP A 238 -3.23 -17.30 7.54
C ASP A 238 -2.56 -18.24 6.53
N GLU A 239 -3.15 -18.39 5.36
CA GLU A 239 -2.65 -19.25 4.29
C GLU A 239 -1.27 -18.81 3.73
N CYS A 240 -1.01 -17.49 3.69
CA CYS A 240 0.24 -16.94 3.19
C CYS A 240 1.34 -16.82 4.26
N GLY A 241 1.04 -17.07 5.52
CA GLY A 241 1.99 -16.91 6.63
C GLY A 241 2.25 -15.45 7.04
N VAL A 242 1.30 -14.54 6.78
CA VAL A 242 1.38 -13.13 7.19
C VAL A 242 0.77 -12.96 8.57
N THR A 243 1.47 -12.33 9.50
CA THR A 243 0.89 -11.86 10.77
C THR A 243 0.00 -10.66 10.48
N LEU A 244 -1.31 -10.82 10.66
CA LEU A 244 -2.30 -9.78 10.45
C LEU A 244 -2.74 -9.16 11.78
N VAL A 245 -2.49 -7.86 11.93
CA VAL A 245 -2.84 -7.10 13.13
C VAL A 245 -3.84 -6.01 12.77
N GLY A 246 -4.96 -5.97 13.46
CA GLY A 246 -5.99 -4.94 13.27
C GLY A 246 -6.23 -4.12 14.53
N PHE A 247 -6.99 -3.02 14.37
CA PHE A 247 -7.33 -2.08 15.45
C PHE A 247 -6.12 -1.52 16.19
N VAL A 248 -5.00 -1.33 15.49
CA VAL A 248 -3.79 -0.75 16.09
C VAL A 248 -4.05 0.73 16.36
N ARG A 249 -4.53 1.02 17.56
CA ARG A 249 -4.89 2.38 18.01
C ARG A 249 -5.05 2.45 19.52
N GLY A 250 -4.74 3.62 20.10
CA GLY A 250 -4.92 3.83 21.55
C GLY A 250 -4.14 2.84 22.42
N GLY A 251 -3.00 2.34 21.93
CA GLY A 251 -2.16 1.37 22.64
C GLY A 251 -2.63 -0.09 22.55
N GLY A 252 -3.83 -0.35 21.97
CA GLY A 252 -4.38 -1.70 21.80
C GLY A 252 -4.30 -2.20 20.35
N MET A 253 -4.45 -3.53 20.18
CA MET A 253 -4.53 -4.19 18.90
C MET A 253 -5.13 -5.59 19.02
N ASN A 254 -5.58 -6.16 17.90
CA ASN A 254 -5.97 -7.55 17.79
C ASN A 254 -5.05 -8.26 16.79
N VAL A 255 -4.47 -9.38 17.18
CA VAL A 255 -3.69 -10.24 16.29
C VAL A 255 -4.60 -11.36 15.79
N TYR A 256 -4.78 -11.46 14.48
CA TYR A 256 -5.71 -12.39 13.83
C TYR A 256 -5.04 -13.68 13.37
N THR A 257 -3.79 -13.56 12.88
CA THR A 257 -3.01 -14.68 12.33
C THR A 257 -1.56 -14.62 12.82
N HIS A 258 -0.91 -15.76 12.93
CA HIS A 258 0.52 -15.92 13.26
C HIS A 258 0.98 -15.08 14.45
N PRO A 259 0.34 -15.24 15.65
CA PRO A 259 0.62 -14.44 16.85
C PRO A 259 2.04 -14.62 17.39
N GLU A 260 2.73 -15.71 17.04
CA GLU A 260 4.10 -16.03 17.47
C GLU A 260 5.12 -14.96 17.05
N ARG A 261 4.79 -14.11 16.08
CA ARG A 261 5.65 -12.98 15.68
C ARG A 261 5.49 -11.73 16.55
N VAL A 262 4.44 -11.67 17.38
CA VAL A 262 4.22 -10.53 18.28
C VAL A 262 4.72 -10.88 19.68
N ARG A 263 5.72 -10.16 20.16
CA ARG A 263 6.26 -10.32 21.50
C ARG A 263 5.49 -9.43 22.47
N VAL A 264 4.88 -10.05 23.44
CA VAL A 264 4.34 -9.35 24.60
C VAL A 264 5.49 -9.28 25.61
N GLY A 265 5.97 -8.08 25.92
CA GLY A 265 6.98 -7.90 26.95
C GLY A 265 6.51 -8.47 28.31
N PRO A 266 7.42 -8.74 29.27
CA PRO A 266 7.00 -9.19 30.59
C PRO A 266 6.01 -8.16 31.17
N LEU A 267 4.88 -8.67 31.68
CA LEU A 267 3.92 -7.89 32.45
C LEU A 267 4.66 -7.36 33.69
N HIS A 268 4.87 -6.05 33.77
CA HIS A 268 5.42 -5.37 34.91
C HIS A 268 4.31 -5.03 35.88
#